data_c8740d7c305449933fabadd44b72ec92
#
_entry.id   c8740d7c305449933fabadd44b72ec92
#
_cell.length_a   1.000
_cell.length_b   1.000
_cell.length_c   1.000
_cell.angle_alpha   90.00
_cell.angle_beta   90.00
_cell.angle_gamma   90.00
#
_symmetry.space_group_name_H-M   'P 1'
#
loop_
_entity.id
_entity.type
_entity.pdbx_description
1 polymer ?
#
loop_
_entity_poly.entity_id
_entity_poly.type
_entity_poly.pdbx_seq_one_letter_code
_entity_poly.pdbx_strand_id
1 'polypeptide(L)'
;MELFATLSENFDISLDAEITMEANPGTLTMEKLEVYRQSGVNRLSIGLQSADDKELKYLGRIHSFDSFLKSYQRARQAGFKNINVDLMSALPGQDVYSWKNTLKKVMMLKPEHISAYSLIIEEGTPFYERFGEPQRKLDCGAQMAGTLPAPKTAAEVAARAAVMTRPDLPAEDTDRE
;
A
#
# COMPACT_ATOMS: atom_id res chain seq x y z
N MET A 1 -14.09 -16.43 13.90
CA MET A 1 -14.92 -16.23 15.12
C MET A 1 -14.23 -16.86 16.34
N GLU A 2 -13.86 -18.13 16.32
CA GLU A 2 -13.21 -18.83 17.46
C GLU A 2 -11.96 -18.12 18.00
N LEU A 3 -11.03 -17.67 17.10
CA LEU A 3 -9.82 -16.97 17.52
C LEU A 3 -10.12 -15.74 18.39
N PHE A 4 -11.05 -14.89 17.97
CA PHE A 4 -11.39 -13.68 18.72
C PHE A 4 -12.14 -13.98 20.02
N ALA A 5 -12.98 -15.04 20.03
CA ALA A 5 -13.60 -15.52 21.27
C ALA A 5 -12.51 -15.98 22.27
N THR A 6 -11.60 -16.82 21.82
CA THR A 6 -10.49 -17.30 22.66
C THR A 6 -9.60 -16.14 23.16
N LEU A 7 -9.32 -15.15 22.32
CA LEU A 7 -8.54 -13.97 22.76
C LEU A 7 -9.27 -13.18 23.84
N SER A 8 -10.58 -12.94 23.66
CA SER A 8 -11.40 -12.21 24.66
C SER A 8 -11.61 -12.98 25.96
N GLU A 9 -11.58 -14.30 25.93
CA GLU A 9 -11.66 -15.14 27.13
C GLU A 9 -10.37 -15.15 27.95
N ASN A 10 -9.21 -14.93 27.31
CA ASN A 10 -7.90 -15.05 27.94
C ASN A 10 -7.19 -13.73 28.18
N PHE A 11 -7.64 -12.63 27.54
CA PHE A 11 -7.02 -11.32 27.63
C PHE A 11 -8.07 -10.24 27.86
N ASP A 12 -7.73 -9.24 28.66
CA ASP A 12 -8.53 -8.04 28.83
C ASP A 12 -8.20 -7.06 27.68
N ILE A 13 -9.02 -7.14 26.62
CA ILE A 13 -8.83 -6.30 25.43
C ILE A 13 -9.55 -4.98 25.65
N SER A 14 -8.81 -3.87 25.59
CA SER A 14 -9.39 -2.53 25.72
C SER A 14 -10.48 -2.29 24.66
N LEU A 15 -11.55 -1.56 25.06
CA LEU A 15 -12.67 -1.23 24.16
C LEU A 15 -12.25 -0.33 22.99
N ASP A 16 -11.16 0.41 23.11
CA ASP A 16 -10.57 1.29 22.10
C ASP A 16 -9.38 0.66 21.38
N ALA A 17 -9.10 -0.63 21.59
CA ALA A 17 -8.02 -1.33 20.92
C ALA A 17 -8.16 -1.27 19.40
N GLU A 18 -7.05 -0.97 18.71
CA GLU A 18 -6.97 -1.16 17.27
C GLU A 18 -6.77 -2.65 16.95
N ILE A 19 -7.72 -3.22 16.25
CA ILE A 19 -7.68 -4.62 15.78
C ILE A 19 -7.59 -4.59 14.26
N THR A 20 -6.39 -4.87 13.76
CA THR A 20 -6.07 -4.83 12.32
C THR A 20 -6.11 -6.21 11.70
N MET A 21 -6.70 -6.31 10.51
CA MET A 21 -6.64 -7.49 9.64
C MET A 21 -5.90 -7.13 8.34
N GLU A 22 -4.88 -7.91 8.01
CA GLU A 22 -4.22 -7.83 6.70
C GLU A 22 -4.99 -8.64 5.67
N ALA A 23 -5.12 -8.09 4.46
CA ALA A 23 -5.89 -8.71 3.40
C ALA A 23 -5.25 -8.51 2.02
N ASN A 24 -5.38 -9.54 1.17
CA ASN A 24 -5.04 -9.43 -0.23
C ASN A 24 -6.26 -9.01 -1.05
N PRO A 25 -6.09 -8.10 -2.06
CA PRO A 25 -7.15 -7.78 -2.99
C PRO A 25 -7.74 -9.04 -3.65
N GLY A 26 -9.05 -9.04 -3.88
CA GLY A 26 -9.77 -10.18 -4.45
C GLY A 26 -10.20 -11.25 -3.44
N THR A 27 -9.65 -11.26 -2.22
CA THR A 27 -10.08 -12.21 -1.17
C THR A 27 -11.19 -11.67 -0.26
N LEU A 28 -11.47 -10.37 -0.35
CA LEU A 28 -12.46 -9.67 0.46
C LEU A 28 -13.85 -9.76 -0.17
N THR A 29 -14.69 -10.64 0.35
CA THR A 29 -16.14 -10.70 0.06
C THR A 29 -16.91 -9.92 1.11
N MET A 30 -18.18 -9.56 0.83
CA MET A 30 -19.02 -8.85 1.81
C MET A 30 -19.22 -9.69 3.07
N GLU A 31 -19.49 -10.98 2.90
CA GLU A 31 -19.69 -11.92 4.01
C GLU A 31 -18.46 -11.97 4.95
N LYS A 32 -17.24 -12.03 4.38
CA LYS A 32 -16.00 -12.01 5.18
C LYS A 32 -15.82 -10.68 5.91
N LEU A 33 -16.08 -9.58 5.24
CA LEU A 33 -15.94 -8.24 5.81
C LEU A 33 -16.93 -8.02 6.97
N GLU A 34 -18.17 -8.52 6.84
CA GLU A 34 -19.16 -8.49 7.91
C GLU A 34 -18.71 -9.33 9.10
N VAL A 35 -18.21 -10.55 8.86
CA VAL A 35 -17.66 -11.41 9.92
C VAL A 35 -16.49 -10.73 10.63
N TYR A 36 -15.57 -10.09 9.91
CA TYR A 36 -14.44 -9.35 10.51
C TYR A 36 -14.95 -8.21 11.40
N ARG A 37 -15.91 -7.43 10.91
CA ARG A 37 -16.53 -6.36 11.72
C ARG A 37 -17.20 -6.87 12.99
N GLN A 38 -17.99 -7.94 12.88
CA GLN A 38 -18.64 -8.60 14.02
C GLN A 38 -17.64 -9.18 15.03
N SER A 39 -16.46 -9.57 14.55
CA SER A 39 -15.37 -10.06 15.41
C SER A 39 -14.55 -8.94 16.07
N GLY A 40 -14.89 -7.67 15.86
CA GLY A 40 -14.19 -6.54 16.47
C GLY A 40 -13.07 -5.93 15.61
N VAL A 41 -12.78 -6.48 14.40
CA VAL A 41 -11.80 -5.86 13.50
C VAL A 41 -12.28 -4.48 13.11
N ASN A 42 -11.45 -3.46 13.39
CA ASN A 42 -11.79 -2.05 13.15
C ASN A 42 -10.86 -1.35 12.15
N ARG A 43 -9.76 -2.01 11.74
CA ARG A 43 -8.83 -1.54 10.72
C ARG A 43 -8.51 -2.66 9.71
N LEU A 44 -8.42 -2.29 8.42
CA LEU A 44 -7.93 -3.19 7.37
C LEU A 44 -6.62 -2.67 6.79
N SER A 45 -5.65 -3.56 6.52
CA SER A 45 -4.48 -3.29 5.70
C SER A 45 -4.60 -4.08 4.40
N ILE A 46 -4.67 -3.39 3.26
CA ILE A 46 -4.90 -4.03 1.97
C ILE A 46 -3.64 -3.92 1.10
N GLY A 47 -3.03 -5.06 0.79
CA GLY A 47 -1.80 -5.17 0.04
C GLY A 47 -1.96 -4.91 -1.45
N LEU A 48 -2.04 -3.65 -1.89
CA LEU A 48 -2.08 -3.29 -3.31
C LEU A 48 -0.74 -3.49 -4.00
N GLN A 49 0.33 -3.00 -3.42
CA GLN A 49 1.73 -2.98 -3.88
C GLN A 49 1.99 -1.99 -5.02
N SER A 50 1.23 -1.99 -6.10
CA SER A 50 1.28 -1.03 -7.21
C SER A 50 -0.09 -0.85 -7.87
N ALA A 51 -0.33 0.32 -8.44
CA ALA A 51 -1.49 0.59 -9.30
C ALA A 51 -1.18 0.40 -10.80
N ASP A 52 -0.06 -0.24 -11.12
CA ASP A 52 0.31 -0.70 -12.47
C ASP A 52 0.26 -2.23 -12.53
N ASP A 53 -0.61 -2.75 -13.39
CA ASP A 53 -0.81 -4.20 -13.52
C ASP A 53 0.42 -4.94 -14.07
N LYS A 54 1.35 -4.25 -14.77
CA LYS A 54 2.62 -4.84 -15.20
C LYS A 54 3.55 -5.05 -14.00
N GLU A 55 3.65 -4.05 -13.11
CA GLU A 55 4.42 -4.14 -11.88
C GLU A 55 3.87 -5.25 -10.97
N LEU A 56 2.53 -5.36 -10.84
CA LEU A 56 1.89 -6.44 -10.10
C LEU A 56 2.24 -7.82 -10.66
N LYS A 57 2.28 -7.98 -11.99
CA LYS A 57 2.71 -9.23 -12.63
C LYS A 57 4.19 -9.55 -12.36
N TYR A 58 5.08 -8.55 -12.35
CA TYR A 58 6.48 -8.76 -11.97
C TYR A 58 6.63 -9.26 -10.53
N LEU A 59 5.80 -8.77 -9.63
CA LEU A 59 5.75 -9.23 -8.23
C LEU A 59 5.07 -10.61 -8.06
N GLY A 60 4.59 -11.22 -9.14
CA GLY A 60 3.82 -12.47 -9.06
C GLY A 60 2.45 -12.32 -8.42
N ARG A 61 1.91 -11.11 -8.38
CA ARG A 61 0.57 -10.87 -7.83
C ARG A 61 -0.49 -11.33 -8.81
N ILE A 62 -1.51 -12.01 -8.29
CA ILE A 62 -2.64 -12.52 -9.08
C ILE A 62 -3.77 -11.50 -9.22
N HIS A 63 -3.78 -10.46 -8.38
CA HIS A 63 -4.79 -9.40 -8.44
C HIS A 63 -4.38 -8.29 -9.41
N SER A 64 -5.36 -7.56 -9.92
CA SER A 64 -5.20 -6.33 -10.68
C SER A 64 -5.58 -5.10 -9.85
N PHE A 65 -5.26 -3.91 -10.35
CA PHE A 65 -5.70 -2.67 -9.73
C PHE A 65 -7.24 -2.56 -9.67
N ASP A 66 -7.95 -3.06 -10.72
CA ASP A 66 -9.42 -3.11 -10.72
C ASP A 66 -9.97 -4.02 -9.60
N SER A 67 -9.37 -5.20 -9.40
CA SER A 67 -9.79 -6.09 -8.31
C SER A 67 -9.53 -5.51 -6.93
N PHE A 68 -8.45 -4.72 -6.78
CA PHE A 68 -8.19 -3.95 -5.56
C PHE A 68 -9.27 -2.89 -5.34
N LEU A 69 -9.62 -2.10 -6.37
CA LEU A 69 -10.68 -1.08 -6.27
C LEU A 69 -11.99 -1.68 -5.78
N LYS A 70 -12.39 -2.82 -6.35
CA LYS A 70 -13.60 -3.55 -5.92
C LYS A 70 -13.52 -3.99 -4.46
N SER A 71 -12.36 -4.49 -4.03
CA SER A 71 -12.13 -4.90 -2.64
C SER A 71 -12.17 -3.72 -1.68
N TYR A 72 -11.54 -2.61 -2.05
CA TYR A 72 -11.55 -1.36 -1.29
C TYR A 72 -12.97 -0.80 -1.12
N GLN A 73 -13.74 -0.75 -2.22
CA GLN A 73 -15.12 -0.29 -2.18
C GLN A 73 -16.01 -1.17 -1.29
N ARG A 74 -15.86 -2.51 -1.37
CA ARG A 74 -16.58 -3.43 -0.48
C ARG A 74 -16.23 -3.20 0.98
N ALA A 75 -14.95 -2.97 1.29
CA ALA A 75 -14.52 -2.67 2.64
C ALA A 75 -15.19 -1.38 3.17
N ARG A 76 -15.25 -0.32 2.35
CA ARG A 76 -15.99 0.90 2.70
C ARG A 76 -17.49 0.65 2.89
N GLN A 77 -18.13 -0.12 2.00
CA GLN A 77 -19.55 -0.50 2.11
C GLN A 77 -19.83 -1.32 3.38
N ALA A 78 -18.92 -2.20 3.78
CA ALA A 78 -19.02 -2.94 5.04
C ALA A 78 -18.76 -2.08 6.29
N GLY A 79 -18.49 -0.77 6.13
CA GLY A 79 -18.36 0.19 7.22
C GLY A 79 -16.94 0.31 7.81
N PHE A 80 -15.90 -0.19 7.14
CA PHE A 80 -14.52 0.07 7.55
C PHE A 80 -14.16 1.54 7.29
N LYS A 81 -13.88 2.27 8.37
CA LYS A 81 -13.48 3.68 8.33
C LYS A 81 -11.96 3.87 8.41
N ASN A 82 -11.21 2.85 8.83
CA ASN A 82 -9.77 2.87 8.94
C ASN A 82 -9.20 1.82 7.98
N ILE A 83 -8.70 2.27 6.81
CA ILE A 83 -8.12 1.40 5.80
C ILE A 83 -6.71 1.90 5.49
N ASN A 84 -5.74 1.00 5.64
CA ASN A 84 -4.38 1.18 5.16
C ASN A 84 -4.23 0.53 3.77
N VAL A 85 -3.44 1.16 2.93
CA VAL A 85 -3.04 0.60 1.62
C VAL A 85 -1.53 0.42 1.62
N ASP A 86 -1.09 -0.83 1.42
CA ASP A 86 0.34 -1.14 1.34
C ASP A 86 0.83 -1.02 -0.10
N LEU A 87 1.93 -0.28 -0.26
CA LEU A 87 2.58 -0.02 -1.54
C LEU A 87 4.05 -0.43 -1.50
N MET A 88 4.57 -0.86 -2.64
CA MET A 88 5.98 -1.16 -2.81
C MET A 88 6.62 -0.24 -3.84
N SER A 89 7.72 0.40 -3.46
CA SER A 89 8.58 1.19 -4.32
C SER A 89 9.84 0.41 -4.72
N ALA A 90 10.61 0.95 -5.65
CA ALA A 90 11.84 0.35 -6.16
C ALA A 90 11.62 -1.04 -6.80
N LEU A 91 10.49 -1.21 -7.46
CA LEU A 91 10.20 -2.42 -8.24
C LEU A 91 11.05 -2.46 -9.51
N PRO A 92 11.42 -3.66 -10.02
CA PRO A 92 12.12 -3.78 -11.28
C PRO A 92 11.33 -3.15 -12.43
N GLY A 93 11.98 -2.19 -13.13
CA GLY A 93 11.34 -1.43 -14.21
C GLY A 93 10.40 -0.31 -13.78
N GLN A 94 10.22 -0.09 -12.49
CA GLN A 94 9.47 1.04 -11.97
C GLN A 94 10.30 2.32 -12.06
N ASP A 95 9.75 3.37 -12.65
CA ASP A 95 10.33 4.70 -12.67
C ASP A 95 9.58 5.66 -11.73
N VAL A 96 10.10 6.87 -11.60
CA VAL A 96 9.50 7.92 -10.74
C VAL A 96 8.09 8.30 -11.21
N TYR A 97 7.83 8.25 -12.52
CA TYR A 97 6.52 8.57 -13.07
C TYR A 97 5.48 7.51 -12.70
N SER A 98 5.82 6.22 -12.86
CA SER A 98 4.97 5.10 -12.48
C SER A 98 4.66 5.13 -10.97
N TRP A 99 5.69 5.37 -10.14
CA TRP A 99 5.52 5.53 -8.70
C TRP A 99 4.57 6.68 -8.33
N LYS A 100 4.79 7.87 -8.91
CA LYS A 100 3.90 9.03 -8.71
C LYS A 100 2.48 8.74 -9.14
N ASN A 101 2.28 8.04 -10.26
CA ASN A 101 0.95 7.66 -10.75
C ASN A 101 0.25 6.69 -9.79
N THR A 102 0.97 5.71 -9.25
CA THR A 102 0.46 4.81 -8.20
C THR A 102 0.00 5.60 -6.97
N LEU A 103 0.86 6.48 -6.45
CA LEU A 103 0.50 7.33 -5.30
C LEU A 103 -0.73 8.19 -5.60
N LYS A 104 -0.77 8.86 -6.75
CA LYS A 104 -1.91 9.71 -7.17
C LYS A 104 -3.22 8.91 -7.19
N LYS A 105 -3.23 7.72 -7.81
CA LYS A 105 -4.40 6.86 -7.87
C LYS A 105 -4.88 6.44 -6.47
N VAL A 106 -3.96 6.08 -5.58
CA VAL A 106 -4.30 5.65 -4.22
C VAL A 106 -4.79 6.83 -3.37
N MET A 107 -4.16 7.99 -3.48
CA MET A 107 -4.60 9.21 -2.76
C MET A 107 -6.01 9.65 -3.13
N MET A 108 -6.44 9.44 -4.39
CA MET A 108 -7.81 9.73 -4.81
C MET A 108 -8.86 8.87 -4.09
N LEU A 109 -8.49 7.72 -3.56
CA LEU A 109 -9.37 6.84 -2.78
C LEU A 109 -9.52 7.30 -1.32
N LYS A 110 -8.68 8.26 -0.88
CA LYS A 110 -8.66 8.81 0.47
C LYS A 110 -8.58 7.73 1.56
N PRO A 111 -7.57 6.83 1.53
CA PRO A 111 -7.34 5.93 2.65
C PRO A 111 -6.86 6.75 3.86
N GLU A 112 -7.13 6.25 5.07
CA GLU A 112 -6.66 6.88 6.31
C GLU A 112 -5.15 6.72 6.50
N HIS A 113 -4.57 5.66 5.88
CA HIS A 113 -3.15 5.38 5.97
C HIS A 113 -2.60 4.78 4.67
N ILE A 114 -1.35 5.08 4.37
CA ILE A 114 -0.57 4.47 3.28
C ILE A 114 0.77 4.01 3.86
N SER A 115 1.05 2.72 3.75
CA SER A 115 2.36 2.17 4.06
C SER A 115 3.15 2.00 2.77
N ALA A 116 4.33 2.60 2.68
CA ALA A 116 5.18 2.51 1.50
C ALA A 116 6.53 1.89 1.88
N TYR A 117 6.85 0.77 1.26
CA TYR A 117 8.08 0.01 1.48
C TYR A 117 8.91 -0.04 0.21
N SER A 118 10.23 0.02 0.35
CA SER A 118 11.13 -0.31 -0.77
C SER A 118 11.30 -1.81 -0.88
N LEU A 119 11.24 -2.34 -2.11
CA LEU A 119 11.52 -3.74 -2.35
C LEU A 119 12.97 -4.06 -1.95
N ILE A 120 13.13 -5.08 -1.11
CA ILE A 120 14.42 -5.68 -0.79
C ILE A 120 14.46 -7.04 -1.48
N ILE A 121 15.48 -7.27 -2.30
CA ILE A 121 15.67 -8.54 -3.00
C ILE A 121 16.65 -9.39 -2.19
N GLU A 122 16.15 -10.48 -1.60
CA GLU A 122 16.93 -11.39 -0.77
C GLU A 122 17.54 -12.52 -1.60
N GLU A 123 18.80 -12.88 -1.30
CA GLU A 123 19.50 -14.00 -1.93
C GLU A 123 18.76 -15.33 -1.67
N GLY A 124 18.83 -16.24 -2.64
CA GLY A 124 18.17 -17.54 -2.56
C GLY A 124 16.68 -17.54 -2.88
N THR A 125 16.14 -16.40 -3.32
CA THR A 125 14.76 -16.32 -3.79
C THR A 125 14.68 -16.37 -5.32
N PRO A 126 13.59 -16.91 -5.92
CA PRO A 126 13.39 -16.86 -7.36
C PRO A 126 13.40 -15.44 -7.93
N PHE A 127 13.08 -14.45 -7.08
CA PHE A 127 13.13 -13.05 -7.45
C PHE A 127 14.58 -12.55 -7.56
N TYR A 128 15.48 -13.04 -6.70
CA TYR A 128 16.91 -12.75 -6.76
C TYR A 128 17.55 -13.31 -8.03
N GLU A 129 17.18 -14.53 -8.44
CA GLU A 129 17.69 -15.14 -9.68
C GLU A 129 17.34 -14.30 -10.93
N ARG A 130 16.16 -13.65 -10.91
CA ARG A 130 15.68 -12.83 -12.03
C ARG A 130 16.19 -11.38 -11.99
N PHE A 131 16.38 -10.81 -10.82
CA PHE A 131 16.59 -9.37 -10.64
C PHE A 131 17.70 -9.02 -9.64
N GLY A 132 18.35 -10.00 -9.03
CA GLY A 132 19.30 -9.84 -7.93
C GLY A 132 20.70 -9.35 -8.30
N GLU A 133 21.03 -9.24 -9.59
CA GLU A 133 22.36 -8.76 -10.02
C GLU A 133 22.63 -7.32 -9.55
N PRO A 134 23.87 -7.02 -9.07
CA PRO A 134 24.21 -5.74 -8.45
C PRO A 134 23.93 -4.49 -9.30
N GLN A 135 24.08 -4.60 -10.63
CA GLN A 135 23.86 -3.48 -11.56
C GLN A 135 22.38 -3.07 -11.67
N ARG A 136 21.44 -4.00 -11.47
CA ARG A 136 20.00 -3.69 -11.52
C ARG A 136 19.48 -3.09 -10.21
N LYS A 137 20.16 -3.33 -9.08
CA LYS A 137 19.83 -2.67 -7.78
C LYS A 137 20.09 -1.18 -7.80
N LEU A 138 21.08 -0.72 -8.56
CA LEU A 138 21.47 0.70 -8.64
C LEU A 138 20.46 1.55 -9.42
N ASP A 139 19.85 1.01 -10.48
CA ASP A 139 18.97 1.80 -11.35
C ASP A 139 17.61 2.10 -10.69
N CYS A 140 17.02 1.14 -9.95
CA CYS A 140 15.76 1.36 -9.25
C CYS A 140 15.91 2.23 -8.00
N GLY A 141 16.98 2.05 -7.24
CA GLY A 141 17.24 2.82 -6.01
C GLY A 141 17.81 4.22 -6.26
N ALA A 142 18.69 4.37 -7.26
CA ALA A 142 19.36 5.65 -7.54
C ALA A 142 18.44 6.69 -8.16
N GLN A 143 17.48 6.29 -9.00
CA GLN A 143 16.50 7.21 -9.57
C GLN A 143 15.50 7.72 -8.53
N MET A 144 15.21 6.92 -7.50
CA MET A 144 14.35 7.35 -6.38
C MET A 144 15.12 8.09 -5.28
N ALA A 145 16.38 7.71 -5.03
CA ALA A 145 17.24 8.33 -4.01
C ALA A 145 17.79 9.71 -4.42
N GLY A 146 17.78 10.03 -5.72
CA GLY A 146 18.35 11.28 -6.24
C GLY A 146 17.59 12.56 -5.87
N THR A 147 16.44 12.48 -5.23
CA THR A 147 15.60 13.65 -4.95
C THR A 147 15.38 13.97 -3.47
N LEU A 148 15.57 13.02 -2.54
CA LEU A 148 15.46 13.35 -1.09
C LEU A 148 16.17 12.28 -0.24
N PRO A 149 16.97 12.63 0.77
CA PRO A 149 17.50 11.65 1.73
C PRO A 149 16.36 10.90 2.41
N ALA A 150 16.57 9.62 2.73
CA ALA A 150 15.56 8.81 3.41
C ALA A 150 15.04 9.53 4.67
N PRO A 151 13.73 9.60 4.88
CA PRO A 151 13.18 10.23 6.08
C PRO A 151 13.62 9.45 7.30
N LYS A 152 14.14 10.14 8.31
CA LYS A 152 14.67 9.54 9.54
C LYS A 152 13.58 9.25 10.57
N THR A 153 12.39 9.82 10.40
CA THR A 153 11.27 9.68 11.37
C THR A 153 9.93 9.55 10.66
N ALA A 154 8.95 8.94 11.34
CA ALA A 154 7.56 8.86 10.87
C ALA A 154 6.95 10.26 10.64
N ALA A 155 7.35 11.26 11.42
CA ALA A 155 6.91 12.66 11.26
C ALA A 155 7.42 13.28 9.95
N GLU A 156 8.65 12.97 9.53
CA GLU A 156 9.19 13.41 8.23
C GLU A 156 8.48 12.73 7.05
N VAL A 157 8.06 11.47 7.20
CA VAL A 157 7.25 10.76 6.19
C VAL A 157 5.90 11.46 6.04
N ALA A 158 5.24 11.76 7.15
CA ALA A 158 3.95 12.46 7.17
C ALA A 158 4.06 13.90 6.61
N ALA A 159 5.12 14.63 6.98
CA ALA A 159 5.36 15.99 6.48
C ALA A 159 5.61 16.00 4.95
N ARG A 160 6.33 15.01 4.41
CA ARG A 160 6.56 14.87 2.95
C ARG A 160 5.30 14.48 2.19
N ALA A 161 4.46 13.62 2.77
CA ALA A 161 3.14 13.31 2.22
C ALA A 161 2.25 14.56 2.19
N ALA A 162 2.27 15.38 3.23
CA ALA A 162 1.50 16.62 3.33
C ALA A 162 1.96 17.69 2.31
N VAL A 163 3.26 17.78 2.00
CA VAL A 163 3.79 18.69 0.96
C VAL A 163 3.31 18.27 -0.44
N MET A 164 3.12 16.97 -0.69
CA MET A 164 2.60 16.47 -1.97
C MET A 164 1.08 16.68 -2.15
N THR A 165 0.37 17.06 -1.09
CA THR A 165 -1.10 17.26 -1.08
C THR A 165 -1.53 18.74 -1.12
N ARG A 166 -0.59 19.69 -1.26
CA ARG A 166 -0.96 21.10 -1.39
C ARG A 166 -1.70 21.36 -2.70
N PRO A 167 -2.95 21.87 -2.66
CA PRO A 167 -3.76 22.15 -3.85
C PRO A 167 -3.34 23.41 -4.62
N ASP A 168 -2.30 24.12 -4.18
CA ASP A 168 -1.95 25.48 -4.59
C ASP A 168 -0.71 25.56 -5.47
N LEU A 169 -0.20 24.45 -5.99
CA LEU A 169 0.84 24.51 -7.04
C LEU A 169 0.16 24.83 -8.38
N PRO A 170 0.48 26.00 -8.99
CA PRO A 170 -0.05 26.35 -10.31
C PRO A 170 0.36 25.26 -11.31
N ALA A 171 -0.56 24.91 -12.20
CA ALA A 171 -0.27 24.07 -13.35
C ALA A 171 0.86 24.72 -14.14
N GLU A 172 2.00 24.02 -14.27
CA GLU A 172 3.04 24.47 -15.21
C GLU A 172 2.45 24.47 -16.61
N ASP A 173 2.40 25.68 -17.15
CA ASP A 173 1.95 26.00 -18.49
C ASP A 173 2.92 25.32 -19.50
N THR A 174 2.48 24.21 -20.09
CA THR A 174 3.22 23.49 -21.13
C THR A 174 2.79 23.97 -22.51
N ASP A 175 2.65 25.28 -22.70
CA ASP A 175 2.56 25.90 -24.03
C ASP A 175 3.77 26.84 -24.23
N ARG A 176 4.84 26.30 -24.77
CA ARG A 176 5.82 27.05 -25.57
C ARG A 176 6.38 26.15 -26.64
N GLU A 177 5.87 26.43 -27.86
CA GLU A 177 6.48 26.36 -29.19
C GLU A 177 7.46 25.21 -29.46
#